data_5fe746f11d65ce8b2069aeec7deae8d0
#
_entry.id   5fe746f11d65ce8b2069aeec7deae8d0
#
_cell.length_a   1.000
_cell.length_b   1.000
_cell.length_c   1.000
_cell.angle_alpha   90.00
_cell.angle_beta   90.00
_cell.angle_gamma   90.00
#
_symmetry.space_group_name_H-M   'P 1'
#
loop_
_entity.id
_entity.type
_entity.pdbx_description
1 polymer ?
#
loop_
_entity_poly.entity_id
_entity_poly.type
_entity_poly.pdbx_seq_one_letter_code
_entity_poly.pdbx_strand_id
1 'polypeptide(L)'
;DDLSRGLGDVYKRQAEAEVEEEFEKDFAIYDLNQFLSGLSLYDAPDLEFGDSYLTIRDGRRRAKYFFADPDVIVSPPEKEITLPSKDVCFTVATQQLDKLLKAASIYQVPDLSVISRNGKIEIIVRDKKNDTSHEFSEEVGETTEEFSFNFKVENIKIIPGSYDVVISSKLLAEFTNKNTDLKYYIALEPDSTFG
;
A
#
# COMPACT_ATOMS: atom_id res chain seq x y z
N ASP A 1 -8.75 -15.89 13.10
CA ASP A 1 -9.96 -15.06 12.96
C ASP A 1 -9.78 -13.61 13.41
N ASP A 2 -8.73 -13.33 14.17
CA ASP A 2 -8.46 -12.00 14.74
C ASP A 2 -7.65 -11.08 13.78
N LEU A 3 -6.88 -11.66 12.85
CA LEU A 3 -6.06 -10.89 11.90
C LEU A 3 -6.88 -10.27 10.77
N SER A 4 -7.96 -10.91 10.32
CA SER A 4 -8.82 -10.37 9.27
C SER A 4 -9.73 -9.22 9.76
N ARG A 5 -10.05 -9.18 11.05
CA ARG A 5 -10.79 -8.08 11.67
C ARG A 5 -9.92 -6.87 11.98
N GLY A 6 -8.64 -7.08 12.32
CA GLY A 6 -7.72 -6.00 12.70
C GLY A 6 -7.24 -5.16 11.52
N LEU A 7 -6.98 -5.76 10.35
CA LEU A 7 -6.50 -5.03 9.16
C LEU A 7 -7.59 -4.22 8.45
N GLY A 8 -8.85 -4.67 8.47
CA GLY A 8 -9.93 -4.02 7.74
C GLY A 8 -10.32 -2.62 8.24
N ASP A 9 -10.22 -2.36 9.53
CA ASP A 9 -10.69 -1.11 10.14
C ASP A 9 -9.57 -0.15 10.53
N VAL A 10 -8.36 -0.65 10.84
CA VAL A 10 -7.27 0.16 11.39
C VAL A 10 -6.03 0.14 10.50
N TYR A 11 -5.66 -1.01 9.94
CA TYR A 11 -4.45 -1.19 9.12
C TYR A 11 -4.82 -1.40 7.65
N LYS A 12 -5.10 -0.33 6.93
CA LYS A 12 -5.51 -0.43 5.52
C LYS A 12 -4.35 -0.78 4.58
N ARG A 13 -3.14 -0.43 4.96
CA ARG A 13 -1.90 -0.73 4.22
C ARG A 13 -0.72 -0.79 5.17
N GLN A 14 0.11 -1.82 5.03
CA GLN A 14 1.40 -1.96 5.70
C GLN A 14 2.49 -2.22 4.68
N ALA A 15 3.67 -1.65 4.89
CA ALA A 15 4.87 -1.91 4.11
C ALA A 15 5.93 -2.58 4.98
N GLU A 16 6.64 -3.53 4.40
CA GLU A 16 7.83 -4.16 4.96
C GLU A 16 8.94 -4.05 3.93
N ALA A 17 10.14 -3.64 4.35
CA ALA A 17 11.30 -3.51 3.49
C ALA A 17 12.58 -3.79 4.26
N GLU A 18 13.57 -4.40 3.59
CA GLU A 18 14.96 -4.39 4.06
C GLU A 18 15.68 -3.19 3.45
N VAL A 19 16.38 -2.43 4.29
CA VAL A 19 17.11 -1.22 3.89
C VAL A 19 18.56 -1.33 4.38
N GLU A 20 19.49 -0.65 3.68
CA GLU A 20 20.91 -0.63 4.05
C GLU A 20 21.19 0.26 5.27
N GLU A 21 20.30 1.23 5.54
CA GLU A 21 20.42 2.16 6.65
C GLU A 21 20.14 1.46 7.99
N GLU A 22 20.95 1.77 8.97
CA GLU A 22 20.76 1.32 10.36
C GLU A 22 20.01 2.39 11.14
N PHE A 23 18.86 2.02 11.72
CA PHE A 23 18.11 2.87 12.64
C PHE A 23 18.46 2.51 14.07
N GLU A 24 18.95 3.49 14.85
CA GLU A 24 19.38 3.27 16.23
C GLU A 24 18.25 2.85 17.17
N LYS A 25 17.01 3.22 16.82
CA LYS A 25 15.80 2.91 17.60
C LYS A 25 14.54 3.08 16.80
N ASP A 26 13.47 2.48 17.29
CA ASP A 26 12.13 2.73 16.83
C ASP A 26 11.68 4.15 17.21
N PHE A 27 10.93 4.81 16.35
CA PHE A 27 10.34 6.11 16.63
C PHE A 27 8.99 6.27 15.94
N ALA A 28 8.12 7.03 16.59
CA ALA A 28 6.76 7.26 16.14
C ALA A 28 6.64 8.58 15.37
N ILE A 29 5.93 8.55 14.24
CA ILE A 29 5.65 9.71 13.40
C ILE A 29 4.14 9.96 13.42
N TYR A 30 3.72 11.17 13.83
CA TYR A 30 2.30 11.52 13.84
C TYR A 30 1.77 11.82 12.43
N ASP A 31 2.52 12.59 11.65
CA ASP A 31 2.18 12.96 10.26
C ASP A 31 3.35 12.61 9.33
N LEU A 32 3.21 11.48 8.64
CA LEU A 32 4.23 10.98 7.72
C LEU A 32 4.49 11.95 6.56
N ASN A 33 3.43 12.60 6.04
CA ASN A 33 3.60 13.55 4.93
C ASN A 33 4.39 14.78 5.36
N GLN A 34 4.13 15.29 6.57
CA GLN A 34 4.89 16.41 7.14
C GLN A 34 6.37 16.01 7.34
N PHE A 35 6.62 14.82 7.86
CA PHE A 35 7.97 14.30 8.05
C PHE A 35 8.74 14.17 6.72
N LEU A 36 8.15 13.51 5.73
CA LEU A 36 8.75 13.34 4.40
C LEU A 36 8.94 14.66 3.67
N SER A 37 7.99 15.59 3.79
CA SER A 37 8.13 16.94 3.23
C SER A 37 9.26 17.72 3.93
N GLY A 38 9.41 17.54 5.23
CA GLY A 38 10.53 18.10 5.99
C GLY A 38 11.88 17.57 5.52
N LEU A 39 11.99 16.25 5.27
CA LEU A 39 13.19 15.64 4.72
C LEU A 39 13.53 16.14 3.31
N SER A 40 12.53 16.45 2.48
CA SER A 40 12.74 16.96 1.12
C SER A 40 13.38 18.35 1.04
N LEU A 41 13.54 19.06 2.18
CA LEU A 41 14.29 20.31 2.26
C LEU A 41 15.82 20.14 2.20
N TYR A 42 16.29 18.89 2.22
CA TYR A 42 17.69 18.52 2.28
C TYR A 42 18.06 17.65 1.11
N ASP A 43 19.32 17.72 0.70
CA ASP A 43 19.85 16.91 -0.42
C ASP A 43 20.43 15.57 0.07
N ALA A 44 21.19 15.58 1.17
CA ALA A 44 21.79 14.39 1.77
C ALA A 44 21.86 14.58 3.32
N PRO A 45 20.72 14.45 4.01
CA PRO A 45 20.66 14.72 5.43
C PRO A 45 21.29 13.62 6.29
N ASP A 46 22.04 14.02 7.30
CA ASP A 46 22.39 13.17 8.43
C ASP A 46 21.26 13.20 9.47
N LEU A 47 20.94 12.04 10.03
CA LEU A 47 19.92 11.87 11.04
C LEU A 47 20.56 11.51 12.38
N GLU A 48 20.39 12.37 13.39
CA GLU A 48 20.86 12.14 14.78
C GLU A 48 19.66 11.87 15.68
N PHE A 49 19.60 10.67 16.25
CA PHE A 49 18.50 10.24 17.12
C PHE A 49 18.72 10.70 18.56
N GLY A 50 17.87 11.58 19.06
CA GLY A 50 17.77 11.95 20.47
C GLY A 50 16.69 11.14 21.20
N ASP A 51 16.47 11.44 22.48
CA ASP A 51 15.46 10.71 23.28
C ASP A 51 14.02 11.00 22.85
N SER A 52 13.72 12.25 22.51
CA SER A 52 12.37 12.71 22.17
C SER A 52 12.26 13.36 20.80
N TYR A 53 13.34 13.50 20.08
CA TYR A 53 13.36 14.12 18.76
C TYR A 53 14.52 13.60 17.91
N LEU A 54 14.33 13.74 16.59
CA LEU A 54 15.35 13.54 15.57
C LEU A 54 15.93 14.89 15.16
N THR A 55 17.25 15.01 15.11
CA THR A 55 17.91 16.14 14.46
C THR A 55 18.26 15.78 13.03
N ILE A 56 17.81 16.58 12.09
CA ILE A 56 18.11 16.46 10.66
C ILE A 56 19.12 17.55 10.31
N ARG A 57 20.27 17.19 9.75
CA ARG A 57 21.34 18.12 9.37
C ARG A 57 21.79 17.91 7.94
N ASP A 58 22.07 19.00 7.25
CA ASP A 58 22.73 19.02 5.94
C ASP A 58 23.52 20.32 5.81
N GLY A 59 24.84 20.24 5.97
CA GLY A 59 25.72 21.40 5.98
C GLY A 59 25.35 22.41 7.09
N ARG A 60 24.86 23.59 6.68
CA ARG A 60 24.43 24.65 7.61
C ARG A 60 22.95 24.57 7.98
N ARG A 61 22.20 23.71 7.35
CA ARG A 61 20.76 23.53 7.60
C ARG A 61 20.57 22.56 8.74
N ARG A 62 19.58 22.82 9.58
CA ARG A 62 19.23 21.96 10.70
C ARG A 62 17.76 22.08 11.03
N ALA A 63 17.12 20.94 11.28
CA ALA A 63 15.79 20.87 11.86
C ALA A 63 15.75 19.91 13.05
N LYS A 64 14.75 20.09 13.90
CA LYS A 64 14.35 19.12 14.92
C LYS A 64 12.96 18.63 14.58
N TYR A 65 12.80 17.32 14.57
CA TYR A 65 11.51 16.67 14.43
C TYR A 65 11.21 15.88 15.70
N PHE A 66 10.15 16.27 16.42
CA PHE A 66 9.77 15.61 17.67
C PHE A 66 8.98 14.33 17.37
N PHE A 67 9.33 13.25 18.08
CA PHE A 67 8.61 12.00 17.97
C PHE A 67 7.20 12.13 18.51
N ALA A 68 6.27 11.41 17.91
CA ALA A 68 4.94 11.23 18.49
C ALA A 68 5.01 10.28 19.69
N ASP A 69 4.02 10.38 20.55
CA ASP A 69 3.79 9.37 21.57
C ASP A 69 3.24 8.11 20.88
N PRO A 70 3.88 6.92 21.03
CA PRO A 70 3.40 5.69 20.44
C PRO A 70 1.94 5.33 20.81
N ASP A 71 1.47 5.78 21.96
CA ASP A 71 0.10 5.52 22.44
C ASP A 71 -0.98 6.33 21.71
N VAL A 72 -0.58 7.41 20.97
CA VAL A 72 -1.53 8.25 20.23
C VAL A 72 -1.52 7.99 18.72
N ILE A 73 -0.69 7.08 18.25
CA ILE A 73 -0.65 6.67 16.84
C ILE A 73 -1.06 5.21 16.70
N VAL A 74 -1.46 4.84 15.49
CA VAL A 74 -1.67 3.43 15.15
C VAL A 74 -0.32 2.80 14.85
N SER A 75 0.15 1.94 15.76
CA SER A 75 1.38 1.18 15.59
C SER A 75 1.15 -0.06 14.72
N PRO A 76 2.15 -0.53 13.95
CA PRO A 76 2.05 -1.79 13.23
C PRO A 76 1.81 -2.96 14.20
N PRO A 77 1.14 -4.05 13.76
CA PRO A 77 0.91 -5.21 14.62
C PRO A 77 2.25 -5.84 15.03
N GLU A 78 2.33 -6.32 16.27
CA GLU A 78 3.52 -7.02 16.79
C GLU A 78 3.77 -8.37 16.10
N LYS A 79 2.73 -8.96 15.51
CA LYS A 79 2.82 -10.25 14.82
C LYS A 79 3.08 -10.03 13.34
N GLU A 80 3.95 -10.86 12.78
CA GLU A 80 4.17 -10.93 11.34
C GLU A 80 2.84 -11.20 10.61
N ILE A 81 2.57 -10.41 9.58
CA ILE A 81 1.38 -10.57 8.75
C ILE A 81 1.62 -11.72 7.79
N THR A 82 0.69 -12.65 7.75
CA THR A 82 0.69 -13.75 6.80
C THR A 82 -0.65 -13.80 6.05
N LEU A 83 -0.61 -14.11 4.75
CA LEU A 83 -1.82 -14.31 3.98
C LEU A 83 -2.57 -15.57 4.48
N PRO A 84 -3.86 -15.46 4.81
CA PRO A 84 -4.65 -16.61 5.25
C PRO A 84 -4.85 -17.67 4.15
N SER A 85 -4.88 -17.25 2.88
CA SER A 85 -4.99 -18.11 1.69
C SER A 85 -4.33 -17.42 0.49
N LYS A 86 -4.12 -18.20 -0.60
CA LYS A 86 -3.58 -17.70 -1.87
C LYS A 86 -4.58 -18.09 -2.96
N ASP A 87 -5.61 -17.26 -3.12
CA ASP A 87 -6.74 -17.61 -3.98
C ASP A 87 -6.55 -17.10 -5.41
N VAL A 88 -5.98 -15.91 -5.59
CA VAL A 88 -5.65 -15.35 -6.92
C VAL A 88 -4.23 -14.79 -6.91
N CYS A 89 -3.47 -15.13 -7.96
CA CYS A 89 -2.08 -14.70 -8.15
C CYS A 89 -1.88 -14.16 -9.55
N PHE A 90 -1.20 -13.03 -9.68
CA PHE A 90 -0.80 -12.43 -10.96
C PHE A 90 0.37 -11.48 -10.76
N THR A 91 0.94 -11.04 -11.88
CA THR A 91 1.95 -9.96 -11.87
C THR A 91 1.36 -8.73 -12.54
N VAL A 92 1.57 -7.56 -11.93
CA VAL A 92 1.27 -6.27 -12.54
C VAL A 92 2.57 -5.55 -12.86
N ALA A 93 2.75 -5.13 -14.11
CA ALA A 93 3.93 -4.38 -14.53
C ALA A 93 3.83 -2.91 -14.08
N THR A 94 4.99 -2.27 -13.88
CA THR A 94 5.08 -0.85 -13.52
C THR A 94 4.19 0.03 -14.40
N GLN A 95 4.29 -0.13 -15.72
CA GLN A 95 3.51 0.69 -16.67
C GLN A 95 2.00 0.48 -16.57
N GLN A 96 1.55 -0.74 -16.26
CA GLN A 96 0.12 -1.04 -16.07
C GLN A 96 -0.41 -0.36 -14.80
N LEU A 97 0.32 -0.52 -13.69
CA LEU A 97 -0.05 0.11 -12.41
C LEU A 97 -0.07 1.65 -12.51
N ASP A 98 0.95 2.24 -13.16
CA ASP A 98 1.04 3.69 -13.36
C ASP A 98 -0.14 4.22 -14.20
N LYS A 99 -0.53 3.50 -15.28
CA LYS A 99 -1.68 3.88 -16.11
C LYS A 99 -2.99 3.76 -15.35
N LEU A 100 -3.18 2.69 -14.56
CA LEU A 100 -4.37 2.51 -13.73
C LEU A 100 -4.52 3.64 -12.71
N LEU A 101 -3.46 3.97 -11.97
CA LEU A 101 -3.49 5.06 -10.99
C LEU A 101 -3.66 6.43 -11.64
N LYS A 102 -3.06 6.66 -12.81
CA LYS A 102 -3.26 7.87 -13.60
C LYS A 102 -4.70 7.99 -14.10
N ALA A 103 -5.28 6.91 -14.61
CA ALA A 103 -6.68 6.86 -15.03
C ALA A 103 -7.65 7.13 -13.87
N ALA A 104 -7.39 6.53 -12.70
CA ALA A 104 -8.17 6.80 -11.48
C ALA A 104 -8.15 8.29 -11.11
N SER A 105 -7.00 8.95 -11.24
CA SER A 105 -6.86 10.38 -10.98
C SER A 105 -7.58 11.24 -12.03
N ILE A 106 -7.47 10.89 -13.32
CA ILE A 106 -8.14 11.62 -14.43
C ILE A 106 -9.65 11.54 -14.30
N TYR A 107 -10.18 10.33 -14.06
CA TYR A 107 -11.61 10.08 -13.94
C TYR A 107 -12.17 10.39 -12.54
N GLN A 108 -11.30 10.69 -11.57
CA GLN A 108 -11.65 10.96 -10.17
C GLN A 108 -12.48 9.81 -9.56
N VAL A 109 -12.08 8.57 -9.83
CA VAL A 109 -12.76 7.37 -9.33
C VAL A 109 -12.03 6.80 -8.11
N PRO A 110 -12.78 6.33 -7.08
CA PRO A 110 -12.21 5.96 -5.80
C PRO A 110 -11.77 4.50 -5.68
N ASP A 111 -12.25 3.63 -6.57
CA ASP A 111 -12.09 2.19 -6.40
C ASP A 111 -11.16 1.60 -7.48
N LEU A 112 -10.36 0.62 -7.05
CA LEU A 112 -9.62 -0.29 -7.91
C LEU A 112 -10.12 -1.69 -7.60
N SER A 113 -10.58 -2.41 -8.63
CA SER A 113 -11.07 -3.77 -8.50
C SER A 113 -10.21 -4.73 -9.31
N VAL A 114 -9.93 -5.91 -8.76
CA VAL A 114 -9.38 -7.06 -9.49
C VAL A 114 -10.53 -8.01 -9.72
N ILE A 115 -10.91 -8.21 -10.98
CA ILE A 115 -12.09 -8.97 -11.34
C ILE A 115 -11.76 -10.10 -12.32
N SER A 116 -12.57 -11.15 -12.29
CA SER A 116 -12.63 -12.11 -13.39
C SER A 116 -13.66 -11.66 -14.43
N ARG A 117 -13.26 -11.63 -15.68
CA ARG A 117 -14.15 -11.32 -16.80
C ARG A 117 -13.76 -12.14 -18.04
N ASN A 118 -14.67 -12.95 -18.55
CA ASN A 118 -14.44 -13.77 -19.75
C ASN A 118 -13.18 -14.67 -19.68
N GLY A 119 -12.90 -15.25 -18.49
CA GLY A 119 -11.72 -16.10 -18.29
C GLY A 119 -10.40 -15.32 -18.12
N LYS A 120 -10.46 -14.01 -17.97
CA LYS A 120 -9.31 -13.14 -17.77
C LYS A 120 -9.33 -12.49 -16.40
N ILE A 121 -8.14 -12.19 -15.88
CA ILE A 121 -7.96 -11.33 -14.70
C ILE A 121 -7.77 -9.90 -15.18
N GLU A 122 -8.68 -9.02 -14.83
CA GLU A 122 -8.59 -7.59 -15.14
C GLU A 122 -8.44 -6.76 -13.86
N ILE A 123 -7.57 -5.76 -13.91
CA ILE A 123 -7.55 -4.68 -12.91
C ILE A 123 -8.29 -3.50 -13.51
N ILE A 124 -9.31 -3.00 -12.82
CA ILE A 124 -10.17 -1.93 -13.30
C ILE A 124 -10.27 -0.81 -12.24
N VAL A 125 -10.16 0.44 -12.67
CA VAL A 125 -10.44 1.62 -11.84
C VAL A 125 -11.78 2.22 -12.24
N ARG A 126 -12.64 2.45 -11.25
CA ARG A 126 -14.01 2.94 -11.43
C ARG A 126 -14.60 3.44 -10.11
N ASP A 127 -15.77 4.03 -10.15
CA ASP A 127 -16.66 4.14 -9.00
C ASP A 127 -17.64 2.96 -9.02
N LYS A 128 -17.38 1.94 -8.20
CA LYS A 128 -18.19 0.70 -8.16
C LYS A 128 -19.64 0.92 -7.69
N LYS A 129 -19.96 2.10 -7.15
CA LYS A 129 -21.30 2.47 -6.70
C LYS A 129 -22.08 3.24 -7.77
N ASN A 130 -21.45 3.56 -8.88
CA ASN A 130 -22.06 4.33 -9.97
C ASN A 130 -21.99 3.54 -11.28
N ASP A 131 -23.11 3.02 -11.73
CA ASP A 131 -23.20 2.20 -12.95
C ASP A 131 -22.84 2.97 -14.25
N THR A 132 -22.79 4.30 -14.19
CA THR A 132 -22.37 5.18 -15.30
C THR A 132 -20.99 5.76 -15.10
N SER A 133 -20.21 5.20 -14.18
CA SER A 133 -18.83 5.62 -13.91
C SER A 133 -17.95 5.46 -15.16
N HIS A 134 -17.04 6.40 -15.35
CA HIS A 134 -15.91 6.15 -16.24
C HIS A 134 -15.06 5.03 -15.67
N GLU A 135 -14.48 4.21 -16.53
CA GLU A 135 -13.62 3.09 -16.13
C GLU A 135 -12.42 2.97 -17.07
N PHE A 136 -11.36 2.39 -16.54
CA PHE A 136 -10.18 2.00 -17.29
C PHE A 136 -9.68 0.66 -16.75
N SER A 137 -9.36 -0.29 -17.63
CA SER A 137 -8.89 -1.61 -17.23
C SER A 137 -7.61 -2.03 -17.95
N GLU A 138 -6.85 -2.90 -17.26
CA GLU A 138 -5.68 -3.62 -17.79
C GLU A 138 -5.86 -5.11 -17.53
N GLU A 139 -5.62 -5.93 -18.54
CA GLU A 139 -5.60 -7.39 -18.43
C GLU A 139 -4.25 -7.85 -17.89
N VAL A 140 -4.24 -8.70 -16.86
CA VAL A 140 -3.01 -9.13 -16.16
C VAL A 140 -2.85 -10.65 -16.07
N GLY A 141 -3.81 -11.43 -16.54
CA GLY A 141 -3.72 -12.88 -16.49
C GLY A 141 -4.98 -13.59 -16.94
N GLU A 142 -5.00 -14.91 -16.74
CA GLU A 142 -6.13 -15.79 -17.02
C GLU A 142 -6.59 -16.48 -15.75
N THR A 143 -7.88 -16.81 -15.68
CA THR A 143 -8.47 -17.50 -14.53
C THR A 143 -9.69 -18.31 -14.96
N THR A 144 -9.96 -19.36 -14.19
CA THR A 144 -11.22 -20.10 -14.25
C THR A 144 -12.16 -19.77 -13.08
N GLU A 145 -11.66 -19.00 -12.11
CA GLU A 145 -12.40 -18.64 -10.92
C GLU A 145 -13.20 -17.36 -11.15
N GLU A 146 -14.34 -17.25 -10.47
CA GLU A 146 -15.17 -16.04 -10.47
C GLU A 146 -14.87 -15.23 -9.22
N PHE A 147 -14.53 -13.95 -9.38
CA PHE A 147 -14.24 -13.06 -8.24
C PHE A 147 -14.36 -11.58 -8.58
N SER A 148 -14.53 -10.79 -7.53
CA SER A 148 -14.44 -9.33 -7.56
C SER A 148 -13.80 -8.85 -6.25
N PHE A 149 -12.53 -8.52 -6.28
CA PHE A 149 -11.78 -8.00 -5.15
C PHE A 149 -11.65 -6.49 -5.24
N ASN A 150 -12.13 -5.78 -4.24
CA ASN A 150 -12.23 -4.34 -4.26
C ASN A 150 -11.21 -3.70 -3.30
N PHE A 151 -10.53 -2.66 -3.76
CA PHE A 151 -9.60 -1.83 -3.00
C PHE A 151 -9.99 -0.36 -3.13
N LYS A 152 -9.56 0.45 -2.18
CA LYS A 152 -9.53 1.91 -2.36
C LYS A 152 -8.26 2.31 -3.09
N VAL A 153 -8.39 3.16 -4.12
CA VAL A 153 -7.24 3.69 -4.89
C VAL A 153 -6.20 4.33 -3.96
N GLU A 154 -6.64 5.02 -2.91
CA GLU A 154 -5.75 5.64 -1.93
C GLU A 154 -4.82 4.65 -1.21
N ASN A 155 -5.25 3.38 -1.05
CA ASN A 155 -4.45 2.33 -0.44
C ASN A 155 -3.46 1.67 -1.42
N ILE A 156 -3.65 1.87 -2.73
CA ILE A 156 -2.77 1.35 -3.80
C ILE A 156 -1.71 2.38 -4.22
N LYS A 157 -1.65 3.54 -3.60
CA LYS A 157 -0.56 4.51 -3.80
C LYS A 157 0.70 4.01 -3.11
N ILE A 158 1.39 3.09 -3.78
CA ILE A 158 2.62 2.41 -3.35
C ILE A 158 3.79 2.88 -4.21
N ILE A 159 5.02 2.55 -3.81
CA ILE A 159 6.21 2.89 -4.58
C ILE A 159 6.09 2.34 -6.00
N PRO A 160 6.39 3.13 -7.06
CA PRO A 160 6.37 2.66 -8.45
C PRO A 160 7.24 1.41 -8.64
N GLY A 161 6.71 0.43 -9.35
CA GLY A 161 7.41 -0.82 -9.59
C GLY A 161 6.50 -1.89 -10.18
N SER A 162 7.11 -3.02 -10.56
CA SER A 162 6.37 -4.23 -10.91
C SER A 162 6.19 -5.09 -9.65
N TYR A 163 5.00 -5.66 -9.51
CA TYR A 163 4.63 -6.42 -8.32
C TYR A 163 4.06 -7.80 -8.67
N ASP A 164 4.51 -8.80 -7.95
CA ASP A 164 3.79 -10.05 -7.84
C ASP A 164 2.69 -9.86 -6.77
N VAL A 165 1.45 -10.11 -7.16
CA VAL A 165 0.27 -9.87 -6.34
C VAL A 165 -0.37 -11.20 -5.98
N VAL A 166 -0.63 -11.41 -4.71
CA VAL A 166 -1.37 -12.55 -4.18
C VAL A 166 -2.55 -12.03 -3.36
N ILE A 167 -3.75 -12.47 -3.71
CA ILE A 167 -4.97 -12.06 -3.04
C ILE A 167 -5.58 -13.23 -2.29
N SER A 168 -5.93 -12.99 -1.03
CA SER A 168 -6.72 -13.87 -0.20
C SER A 168 -8.18 -13.41 -0.17
N SER A 169 -9.11 -14.33 -0.36
CA SER A 169 -10.55 -14.12 -0.18
C SER A 169 -10.93 -13.73 1.25
N LYS A 170 -9.98 -13.82 2.19
CA LYS A 170 -10.09 -13.32 3.57
C LYS A 170 -9.73 -11.85 3.72
N LEU A 171 -9.92 -11.07 2.65
CA LEU A 171 -9.83 -9.61 2.60
C LEU A 171 -8.41 -9.05 2.81
N LEU A 172 -7.39 -9.76 2.36
CA LEU A 172 -6.00 -9.31 2.40
C LEU A 172 -5.28 -9.62 1.09
N ALA A 173 -4.47 -8.68 0.61
CA ALA A 173 -3.59 -8.86 -0.53
C ALA A 173 -2.14 -8.56 -0.17
N GLU A 174 -1.21 -9.30 -0.76
CA GLU A 174 0.22 -9.10 -0.68
C GLU A 174 0.74 -8.64 -2.04
N PHE A 175 1.48 -7.55 -2.06
CA PHE A 175 2.17 -7.00 -3.23
C PHE A 175 3.67 -7.07 -2.98
N THR A 176 4.37 -7.98 -3.64
CA THR A 176 5.82 -8.13 -3.53
C THR A 176 6.50 -7.46 -4.70
N ASN A 177 7.36 -6.46 -4.43
CA ASN A 177 8.13 -5.78 -5.46
C ASN A 177 9.11 -6.75 -6.11
N LYS A 178 9.25 -6.69 -7.44
CA LYS A 178 10.12 -7.63 -8.18
C LYS A 178 11.59 -7.21 -8.20
N ASN A 179 11.91 -5.97 -7.85
CA ASN A 179 13.26 -5.41 -8.02
C ASN A 179 13.93 -5.01 -6.70
N THR A 180 13.16 -4.87 -5.61
CA THR A 180 13.66 -4.47 -4.30
C THR A 180 13.01 -5.33 -3.21
N ASP A 181 13.67 -5.45 -2.06
CA ASP A 181 13.11 -6.10 -0.87
C ASP A 181 12.04 -5.20 -0.24
N LEU A 182 10.90 -5.18 -0.90
CA LEU A 182 9.74 -4.37 -0.49
C LEU A 182 8.46 -5.16 -0.69
N LYS A 183 7.65 -5.21 0.34
CA LYS A 183 6.37 -5.89 0.34
C LYS A 183 5.31 -4.99 0.96
N TYR A 184 4.12 -4.99 0.38
CA TYR A 184 2.94 -4.33 0.95
C TYR A 184 1.87 -5.37 1.26
N TYR A 185 1.23 -5.19 2.41
CA TYR A 185 -0.03 -5.85 2.74
C TYR A 185 -1.14 -4.81 2.67
N ILE A 186 -2.17 -5.09 1.88
CA ILE A 186 -3.26 -4.14 1.60
C ILE A 186 -4.58 -4.84 1.86
N ALA A 187 -5.42 -4.23 2.71
CA ALA A 187 -6.75 -4.72 3.01
C ALA A 187 -7.69 -4.50 1.81
N LEU A 188 -8.55 -5.48 1.57
CA LEU A 188 -9.66 -5.38 0.63
C LEU A 188 -10.88 -4.75 1.29
N GLU A 189 -11.75 -4.17 0.47
CA GLU A 189 -13.07 -3.72 0.93
C GLU A 189 -13.98 -4.93 1.25
N PRO A 190 -14.87 -4.80 2.26
CA PRO A 190 -15.72 -5.92 2.73
C PRO A 190 -16.69 -6.47 1.69
N ASP A 191 -16.99 -5.72 0.63
CA ASP A 191 -17.86 -6.12 -0.48
C ASP A 191 -17.13 -6.92 -1.57
N SER A 192 -15.91 -7.37 -1.30
CA SER A 192 -15.18 -8.29 -2.17
C SER A 192 -15.80 -9.68 -2.14
N THR A 193 -15.78 -10.38 -3.28
CA THR A 193 -16.36 -11.72 -3.46
C THR A 193 -15.39 -12.68 -4.12
N PHE A 194 -15.51 -13.99 -3.78
CA PHE A 194 -14.75 -15.08 -4.37
C PHE A 194 -15.62 -16.34 -4.41
N GLY A 195 -15.77 -16.97 -5.61
CA GLY A 195 -16.59 -18.16 -5.86
C GLY A 195 -18.05 -17.86 -6.13
#